data_bbe67bac7cbb9201421c158d56f832fb
#
_entry.id   bbe67bac7cbb9201421c158d56f832fb
#
_cell.length_a   1.000
_cell.length_b   1.000
_cell.length_c   1.000
_cell.angle_alpha   90.00
_cell.angle_beta   90.00
_cell.angle_gamma   90.00
#
_symmetry.space_group_name_H-M   'P 1'
#
loop_
_entity.id
_entity.type
_entity.pdbx_description
1 polymer ?
#
loop_
_entity_poly.entity_id
_entity_poly.type
_entity_poly.pdbx_seq_one_letter_code
_entity_poly.pdbx_strand_id
1 'polypeptide(L)'
;MSILLATRDTELISRCRRAVSAEHPLEVVETVMDVLRAARTSLPVVVLLDGALLDTPIDRPAAEVVAAAPGSRVIVMTTAFNEDEEIALLKAGVKGCCRRGIDPESLEQVLNVTYGGGVWVTRSLLPRLVTELRRYSEAQRPASADKAVVPDKLSALTPREKEIVRLIVGGASNKQVASALDISERTVKGHLSNVFQKLGVSDRLRLVLYVTDGKPAAMAGARK
;
A
#
# COMPACT_ATOMS: atom_id res chain seq x y z
N MET A 1 17.72 -0.25 -11.34
CA MET A 1 16.40 0.42 -11.30
C MET A 1 16.55 1.69 -10.49
N SER A 2 16.13 2.87 -10.96
CA SER A 2 16.36 4.14 -10.26
C SER A 2 15.16 4.52 -9.38
N ILE A 3 15.43 5.12 -8.24
CA ILE A 3 14.44 5.73 -7.33
C ILE A 3 14.65 7.23 -7.39
N LEU A 4 13.59 7.99 -7.62
CA LEU A 4 13.60 9.44 -7.57
C LEU A 4 12.97 9.90 -6.26
N LEU A 5 13.68 10.70 -5.48
CA LEU A 5 13.19 11.34 -4.26
C LEU A 5 13.03 12.84 -4.50
N ALA A 6 11.82 13.34 -4.38
CA ALA A 6 11.54 14.77 -4.45
C ALA A 6 11.35 15.33 -3.03
N THR A 7 12.31 16.09 -2.56
CA THR A 7 12.27 16.76 -1.24
C THR A 7 13.36 17.81 -1.11
N ARG A 8 13.15 18.77 -0.20
CA ARG A 8 14.17 19.73 0.28
C ARG A 8 14.67 19.38 1.69
N ASP A 9 14.13 18.33 2.30
CA ASP A 9 14.45 17.94 3.66
C ASP A 9 15.66 16.99 3.69
N THR A 10 16.77 17.49 4.22
CA THR A 10 18.04 16.74 4.31
C THR A 10 17.95 15.53 5.23
N GLU A 11 17.11 15.58 6.28
CA GLU A 11 16.88 14.44 7.17
C GLU A 11 16.11 13.34 6.44
N LEU A 12 15.09 13.69 5.67
CA LEU A 12 14.34 12.75 4.83
C LEU A 12 15.26 12.11 3.78
N ILE A 13 16.13 12.87 3.13
CA ILE A 13 17.14 12.35 2.19
C ILE A 13 18.02 11.30 2.88
N SER A 14 18.57 11.64 4.06
CA SER A 14 19.42 10.72 4.82
C SER A 14 18.71 9.44 5.19
N ARG A 15 17.44 9.53 5.58
CA ARG A 15 16.58 8.38 5.93
C ARG A 15 16.29 7.49 4.72
N CYS A 16 15.92 8.09 3.60
CA CYS A 16 15.67 7.35 2.35
C CYS A 16 16.94 6.64 1.86
N ARG A 17 18.11 7.29 1.93
CA ARG A 17 19.39 6.65 1.56
C ARG A 17 19.71 5.40 2.37
N ARG A 18 19.29 5.34 3.63
CA ARG A 18 19.49 4.15 4.49
C ARG A 18 18.51 3.02 4.18
N ALA A 19 17.34 3.35 3.65
CA ALA A 19 16.30 2.37 3.30
C ALA A 19 16.50 1.76 1.90
N VAL A 20 17.22 2.46 1.03
CA VAL A 20 17.42 2.05 -0.35
C VAL A 20 18.69 1.23 -0.45
N SER A 21 18.62 0.04 -1.06
CA SER A 21 19.80 -0.79 -1.29
C SER A 21 20.75 -0.15 -2.30
N ALA A 22 22.04 -0.51 -2.22
CA ALA A 22 23.08 -0.01 -3.13
C ALA A 22 22.81 -0.34 -4.62
N GLU A 23 21.97 -1.33 -4.89
CA GLU A 23 21.56 -1.73 -6.25
C GLU A 23 20.56 -0.77 -6.90
N HIS A 24 19.97 0.14 -6.12
CA HIS A 24 18.94 1.08 -6.56
C HIS A 24 19.42 2.52 -6.33
N PRO A 25 20.06 3.18 -7.32
CA PRO A 25 20.54 4.54 -7.16
C PRO A 25 19.36 5.48 -6.81
N LEU A 26 19.56 6.29 -5.77
CA LEU A 26 18.63 7.32 -5.32
C LEU A 26 19.04 8.66 -5.92
N GLU A 27 18.26 9.15 -6.86
CA GLU A 27 18.35 10.51 -7.40
C GLU A 27 17.48 11.45 -6.54
N VAL A 28 17.98 12.61 -6.21
CA VAL A 28 17.25 13.59 -5.38
C VAL A 28 16.99 14.85 -6.19
N VAL A 29 15.75 15.32 -6.15
CA VAL A 29 15.31 16.58 -6.77
C VAL A 29 14.53 17.43 -5.75
N GLU A 30 14.46 18.74 -5.97
CA GLU A 30 13.93 19.68 -4.97
C GLU A 30 12.55 20.23 -5.31
N THR A 31 12.06 19.99 -6.53
CA THR A 31 10.76 20.53 -6.99
C THR A 31 9.94 19.50 -7.73
N VAL A 32 8.62 19.69 -7.75
CA VAL A 32 7.70 18.87 -8.58
C VAL A 32 8.03 19.03 -10.06
N MET A 33 8.46 20.20 -10.51
CA MET A 33 8.86 20.42 -11.91
C MET A 33 10.07 19.57 -12.31
N ASP A 34 11.01 19.34 -11.41
CA ASP A 34 12.15 18.47 -11.64
C ASP A 34 11.73 17.01 -11.73
N VAL A 35 10.73 16.59 -10.89
CA VAL A 35 10.11 15.25 -11.01
C VAL A 35 9.52 15.06 -12.40
N LEU A 36 8.72 16.03 -12.88
CA LEU A 36 8.08 15.97 -14.19
C LEU A 36 9.11 15.91 -15.34
N ARG A 37 10.25 16.57 -15.16
CA ARG A 37 11.36 16.50 -16.11
C ARG A 37 12.06 15.14 -16.07
N ALA A 38 12.43 14.66 -14.88
CA ALA A 38 13.08 13.38 -14.68
C ALA A 38 12.22 12.20 -15.15
N ALA A 39 10.91 12.26 -14.92
CA ALA A 39 9.96 11.26 -15.39
C ALA A 39 10.00 11.03 -16.92
N ARG A 40 10.35 12.07 -17.69
CA ARG A 40 10.45 11.99 -19.15
C ARG A 40 11.81 11.48 -19.65
N THR A 41 12.85 11.60 -18.85
CA THR A 41 14.23 11.33 -19.25
C THR A 41 14.83 10.07 -18.65
N SER A 42 14.64 9.85 -17.33
CA SER A 42 15.26 8.74 -16.60
C SER A 42 14.32 7.59 -16.28
N LEU A 43 13.00 7.74 -16.48
CA LEU A 43 11.99 6.72 -16.25
C LEU A 43 12.19 5.99 -14.90
N PRO A 44 12.12 6.70 -13.75
CA PRO A 44 12.34 6.09 -12.45
C PRO A 44 11.29 5.01 -12.18
N VAL A 45 11.69 3.91 -11.54
CA VAL A 45 10.75 2.84 -11.19
C VAL A 45 9.86 3.24 -10.03
N VAL A 46 10.41 4.02 -9.07
CA VAL A 46 9.67 4.58 -7.93
C VAL A 46 9.95 6.07 -7.83
N VAL A 47 8.90 6.84 -7.55
CA VAL A 47 8.98 8.25 -7.19
C VAL A 47 8.52 8.39 -5.74
N LEU A 48 9.43 8.76 -4.85
CA LEU A 48 9.14 9.16 -3.47
C LEU A 48 8.88 10.67 -3.48
N LEU A 49 7.65 11.07 -3.24
CA LEU A 49 7.21 12.46 -3.34
C LEU A 49 6.91 13.03 -1.96
N ASP A 50 7.71 14.00 -1.53
CA ASP A 50 7.46 14.71 -0.28
C ASP A 50 6.21 15.59 -0.43
N GLY A 51 5.20 15.33 0.40
CA GLY A 51 3.96 16.11 0.43
C GLY A 51 4.17 17.60 0.75
N ALA A 52 5.31 17.96 1.39
CA ALA A 52 5.65 19.37 1.62
C ALA A 52 5.96 20.16 0.32
N LEU A 53 6.16 19.47 -0.79
CA LEU A 53 6.33 20.09 -2.12
C LEU A 53 5.01 20.25 -2.88
N LEU A 54 3.91 19.72 -2.35
CA LEU A 54 2.61 19.69 -3.00
C LEU A 54 1.72 20.83 -2.49
N ASP A 55 1.09 21.53 -3.40
CA ASP A 55 0.04 22.49 -3.07
C ASP A 55 -1.23 21.76 -2.62
N THR A 56 -2.00 22.38 -1.76
CA THR A 56 -3.28 21.83 -1.29
C THR A 56 -4.42 22.18 -2.27
N PRO A 57 -5.25 21.21 -2.67
CA PRO A 57 -5.28 19.81 -2.26
C PRO A 57 -4.20 18.94 -2.95
N ILE A 58 -3.51 18.11 -2.17
CA ILE A 58 -2.29 17.39 -2.59
C ILE A 58 -2.50 16.32 -3.66
N ASP A 59 -3.71 15.85 -3.86
CA ASP A 59 -4.09 14.84 -4.85
C ASP A 59 -3.93 15.34 -6.30
N ARG A 60 -4.18 16.63 -6.55
CA ARG A 60 -4.04 17.22 -7.89
C ARG A 60 -2.60 17.20 -8.40
N PRO A 61 -1.62 17.83 -7.69
CA PRO A 61 -0.23 17.77 -8.12
C PRO A 61 0.32 16.34 -8.10
N ALA A 62 -0.14 15.47 -7.20
CA ALA A 62 0.23 14.06 -7.22
C ALA A 62 -0.28 13.35 -8.49
N ALA A 63 -1.51 13.65 -8.93
CA ALA A 63 -2.07 13.11 -10.17
C ALA A 63 -1.26 13.53 -11.41
N GLU A 64 -0.77 14.77 -11.46
CA GLU A 64 0.11 15.25 -12.53
C GLU A 64 1.42 14.45 -12.60
N VAL A 65 2.02 14.16 -11.43
CA VAL A 65 3.22 13.32 -11.36
C VAL A 65 2.93 11.89 -11.83
N VAL A 66 1.81 11.29 -11.40
CA VAL A 66 1.38 9.96 -11.84
C VAL A 66 1.16 9.91 -13.35
N ALA A 67 0.50 10.92 -13.91
CA ALA A 67 0.26 11.02 -15.36
C ALA A 67 1.54 11.21 -16.17
N ALA A 68 2.50 11.97 -15.64
CA ALA A 68 3.78 12.21 -16.30
C ALA A 68 4.74 11.01 -16.26
N ALA A 69 4.54 10.11 -15.27
CA ALA A 69 5.38 8.94 -15.04
C ALA A 69 4.57 7.62 -15.08
N PRO A 70 3.94 7.24 -16.20
CA PRO A 70 2.97 6.13 -16.25
C PRO A 70 3.56 4.76 -15.95
N GLY A 71 4.89 4.61 -16.06
CA GLY A 71 5.61 3.38 -15.67
C GLY A 71 6.12 3.37 -14.24
N SER A 72 6.06 4.49 -13.54
CA SER A 72 6.60 4.67 -12.19
C SER A 72 5.54 4.42 -11.13
N ARG A 73 5.98 4.03 -9.93
CA ARG A 73 5.15 3.88 -8.74
C ARG A 73 5.35 5.09 -7.86
N VAL A 74 4.34 5.94 -7.79
CA VAL A 74 4.39 7.16 -6.96
C VAL A 74 3.99 6.82 -5.52
N ILE A 75 4.82 7.21 -4.57
CA ILE A 75 4.60 7.09 -3.13
C ILE A 75 4.65 8.51 -2.55
N VAL A 76 3.60 8.92 -1.84
CA VAL A 76 3.54 10.23 -1.19
C VAL A 76 3.90 10.10 0.28
N MET A 77 4.77 10.99 0.76
CA MET A 77 5.27 11.03 2.13
C MET A 77 4.84 12.33 2.80
N THR A 78 4.02 12.27 3.85
CA THR A 78 3.59 13.46 4.61
C THR A 78 3.81 13.30 6.11
N THR A 79 3.72 14.39 6.87
CA THR A 79 3.78 14.35 8.34
C THR A 79 2.55 13.68 8.95
N ALA A 80 1.38 13.91 8.35
CA ALA A 80 0.12 13.30 8.73
C ALA A 80 -0.76 13.13 7.50
N PHE A 81 -1.59 12.11 7.50
CA PHE A 81 -2.67 11.90 6.55
C PHE A 81 -3.99 11.96 7.29
N ASN A 82 -5.00 12.59 6.68
CA ASN A 82 -6.38 12.26 6.97
C ASN A 82 -6.86 11.21 5.94
N GLU A 83 -7.93 10.49 6.28
CA GLU A 83 -8.43 9.39 5.45
C GLU A 83 -8.93 9.88 4.08
N ASP A 84 -9.49 11.10 4.00
CA ASP A 84 -10.00 11.66 2.75
C ASP A 84 -8.86 11.99 1.79
N GLU A 85 -7.78 12.59 2.28
CA GLU A 85 -6.57 12.86 1.49
C GLU A 85 -5.93 11.57 0.97
N GLU A 86 -5.81 10.56 1.83
CA GLU A 86 -5.23 9.28 1.43
C GLU A 86 -6.06 8.58 0.35
N ILE A 87 -7.40 8.60 0.47
CA ILE A 87 -8.32 8.09 -0.55
C ILE A 87 -8.19 8.90 -1.86
N ALA A 88 -8.10 10.22 -1.77
CA ALA A 88 -7.94 11.07 -2.95
C ALA A 88 -6.63 10.76 -3.69
N LEU A 89 -5.51 10.59 -2.96
CA LEU A 89 -4.23 10.18 -3.53
C LEU A 89 -4.29 8.81 -4.21
N LEU A 90 -4.95 7.83 -3.59
CA LEU A 90 -5.13 6.51 -4.19
C LEU A 90 -5.98 6.56 -5.47
N LYS A 91 -7.04 7.38 -5.48
CA LYS A 91 -7.86 7.63 -6.68
C LYS A 91 -7.06 8.33 -7.79
N ALA A 92 -6.13 9.19 -7.42
CA ALA A 92 -5.18 9.84 -8.34
C ALA A 92 -4.13 8.86 -8.92
N GLY A 93 -4.09 7.61 -8.45
CA GLY A 93 -3.18 6.57 -8.95
C GLY A 93 -1.90 6.39 -8.15
N VAL A 94 -1.74 7.10 -7.03
CA VAL A 94 -0.62 6.91 -6.09
C VAL A 94 -0.61 5.47 -5.59
N LYS A 95 0.57 4.87 -5.48
CA LYS A 95 0.76 3.46 -5.08
C LYS A 95 1.16 3.28 -3.62
N GLY A 96 1.45 4.37 -2.93
CA GLY A 96 1.78 4.30 -1.52
C GLY A 96 1.61 5.62 -0.81
N CYS A 97 1.14 5.56 0.44
CA CYS A 97 1.08 6.68 1.36
C CYS A 97 1.81 6.29 2.64
N CYS A 98 2.80 7.06 3.05
CA CYS A 98 3.53 6.80 4.29
C CYS A 98 3.95 8.10 4.98
N ARG A 99 4.28 8.00 6.27
CA ARG A 99 4.72 9.17 7.04
C ARG A 99 6.16 9.53 6.69
N ARG A 100 6.48 10.82 6.61
CA ARG A 100 7.87 11.32 6.45
C ARG A 100 8.81 10.79 7.54
N GLY A 101 8.30 10.57 8.77
CA GLY A 101 9.02 9.99 9.88
C GLY A 101 9.13 8.46 9.88
N ILE A 102 8.79 7.78 8.78
CA ILE A 102 8.92 6.33 8.66
C ILE A 102 10.37 5.89 8.87
N ASP A 103 10.58 4.82 9.63
CA ASP A 103 11.91 4.24 9.82
C ASP A 103 12.41 3.55 8.54
N PRO A 104 13.74 3.40 8.35
CA PRO A 104 14.31 2.82 7.13
C PRO A 104 13.83 1.41 6.82
N GLU A 105 13.66 0.55 7.83
CA GLU A 105 13.19 -0.84 7.62
C GLU A 105 11.73 -0.86 7.14
N SER A 106 10.88 -0.02 7.71
CA SER A 106 9.50 0.13 7.26
C SER A 106 9.42 0.74 5.87
N LEU A 107 10.29 1.70 5.52
CA LEU A 107 10.35 2.27 4.17
C LEU A 107 10.80 1.23 3.14
N GLU A 108 11.76 0.36 3.48
CA GLU A 108 12.14 -0.77 2.64
C GLU A 108 10.93 -1.69 2.36
N GLN A 109 10.10 -1.95 3.37
CA GLN A 109 8.87 -2.73 3.18
C GLN A 109 7.88 -2.04 2.23
N VAL A 110 7.71 -0.71 2.36
CA VAL A 110 6.90 0.10 1.43
C VAL A 110 7.38 -0.08 0.00
N LEU A 111 8.70 0.06 -0.20
CA LEU A 111 9.32 -0.11 -1.51
C LEU A 111 9.09 -1.53 -2.06
N ASN A 112 9.34 -2.56 -1.27
CA ASN A 112 9.17 -3.96 -1.69
C ASN A 112 7.72 -4.28 -2.07
N VAL A 113 6.73 -3.82 -1.29
CA VAL A 113 5.30 -3.99 -1.62
C VAL A 113 4.96 -3.29 -2.93
N THR A 114 5.40 -2.05 -3.11
CA THR A 114 5.10 -1.29 -4.31
C THR A 114 5.85 -1.82 -5.54
N TYR A 115 7.08 -2.30 -5.41
CA TYR A 115 7.81 -3.01 -6.48
C TYR A 115 7.05 -4.27 -6.94
N GLY A 116 6.49 -5.02 -6.01
CA GLY A 116 5.64 -6.19 -6.30
C GLY A 116 4.28 -5.86 -6.92
N GLY A 117 4.00 -4.57 -7.21
CA GLY A 117 2.72 -4.12 -7.78
C GLY A 117 1.60 -3.99 -6.74
N GLY A 118 1.92 -4.09 -5.44
CA GLY A 118 1.00 -3.83 -4.35
C GLY A 118 0.76 -2.33 -4.13
N VAL A 119 -0.17 -2.02 -3.23
CA VAL A 119 -0.47 -0.68 -2.76
C VAL A 119 -0.18 -0.60 -1.26
N TRP A 120 0.50 0.44 -0.84
CA TRP A 120 0.77 0.69 0.57
C TRP A 120 -0.10 1.81 1.11
N VAL A 121 -0.89 1.51 2.14
CA VAL A 121 -1.80 2.46 2.78
C VAL A 121 -1.58 2.51 4.29
N THR A 122 -1.98 3.60 4.92
CA THR A 122 -1.96 3.66 6.38
C THR A 122 -2.95 2.65 6.96
N ARG A 123 -2.64 2.14 8.15
CA ARG A 123 -3.49 1.14 8.80
C ARG A 123 -4.87 1.67 9.15
N SER A 124 -4.96 2.95 9.47
CA SER A 124 -6.22 3.65 9.80
C SER A 124 -7.19 3.65 8.64
N LEU A 125 -6.71 3.68 7.39
CA LEU A 125 -7.55 3.70 6.21
C LEU A 125 -8.23 2.36 5.89
N LEU A 126 -7.66 1.23 6.34
CA LEU A 126 -8.16 -0.10 5.96
C LEU A 126 -9.64 -0.33 6.23
N PRO A 127 -10.20 0.00 7.41
CA PRO A 127 -11.63 -0.20 7.68
C PRO A 127 -12.52 0.60 6.73
N ARG A 128 -12.10 1.81 6.39
CA ARG A 128 -12.83 2.69 5.49
C ARG A 128 -12.79 2.21 4.05
N LEU A 129 -11.63 1.78 3.56
CA LEU A 129 -11.51 1.18 2.23
C LEU A 129 -12.41 -0.04 2.07
N VAL A 130 -12.50 -0.88 3.09
CA VAL A 130 -13.42 -2.02 3.11
C VAL A 130 -14.88 -1.57 2.99
N THR A 131 -15.26 -0.52 3.72
CA THR A 131 -16.62 0.02 3.68
C THR A 131 -16.95 0.61 2.31
N GLU A 132 -16.04 1.39 1.72
CA GLU A 132 -16.22 1.97 0.38
C GLU A 132 -16.32 0.88 -0.70
N LEU A 133 -15.49 -0.14 -0.63
CA LEU A 133 -15.54 -1.26 -1.57
C LEU A 133 -16.83 -2.07 -1.45
N ARG A 134 -17.34 -2.29 -0.23
CA ARG A 134 -18.66 -2.93 -0.04
C ARG A 134 -19.77 -2.12 -0.68
N ARG A 135 -19.81 -0.80 -0.44
CA ARG A 135 -20.80 0.09 -1.07
C ARG A 135 -20.73 0.03 -2.59
N TYR A 136 -19.52 0.03 -3.15
CA TYR A 136 -19.31 -0.05 -4.60
C TYR A 136 -19.76 -1.41 -5.17
N SER A 137 -19.47 -2.50 -4.48
CA SER A 137 -19.89 -3.85 -4.84
C SER A 137 -21.43 -4.02 -4.74
N GLU A 138 -22.05 -3.45 -3.73
CA GLU A 138 -23.52 -3.46 -3.56
C GLU A 138 -24.22 -2.63 -4.62
N ALA A 139 -23.66 -1.46 -4.99
CA ALA A 139 -24.21 -0.60 -6.04
C ALA A 139 -24.13 -1.23 -7.45
N GLN A 140 -23.22 -2.15 -7.67
CA GLN A 140 -23.06 -2.86 -8.95
C GLN A 140 -23.76 -4.24 -8.98
N ARG A 141 -24.44 -4.66 -7.91
CA ARG A 141 -25.20 -5.90 -7.90
C ARG A 141 -26.49 -5.74 -8.69
N PRO A 142 -26.72 -6.50 -9.78
CA PRO A 142 -28.06 -6.58 -10.35
C PRO A 142 -29.01 -7.21 -9.32
N ALA A 143 -30.24 -6.72 -9.26
CA ALA A 143 -31.26 -7.06 -8.26
C ALA A 143 -31.73 -8.54 -8.26
N SER A 144 -31.02 -9.43 -8.93
CA SER A 144 -31.32 -10.85 -9.07
C SER A 144 -30.08 -11.72 -8.98
N ALA A 145 -29.39 -11.69 -7.85
CA ALA A 145 -28.41 -12.71 -7.55
C ALA A 145 -28.75 -13.35 -6.21
N ASP A 146 -29.45 -14.47 -6.32
CA ASP A 146 -29.62 -15.44 -5.24
C ASP A 146 -28.33 -15.68 -4.49
N LYS A 147 -28.47 -15.95 -3.18
CA LYS A 147 -27.41 -16.32 -2.24
C LYS A 147 -26.58 -17.48 -2.81
N ALA A 148 -25.62 -17.16 -3.68
CA ALA A 148 -24.58 -18.11 -4.00
C ALA A 148 -23.78 -18.39 -2.72
N VAL A 149 -23.83 -19.62 -2.26
CA VAL A 149 -23.02 -20.16 -1.19
C VAL A 149 -21.54 -19.86 -1.53
N VAL A 150 -20.98 -18.87 -0.85
CA VAL A 150 -19.55 -18.54 -0.97
C VAL A 150 -18.80 -19.76 -0.40
N PRO A 151 -17.97 -20.47 -1.19
CA PRO A 151 -17.14 -21.51 -0.63
C PRO A 151 -16.34 -20.90 0.53
N ASP A 152 -16.24 -21.61 1.65
CA ASP A 152 -15.51 -21.13 2.82
C ASP A 152 -14.02 -20.93 2.46
N LYS A 153 -13.70 -19.77 1.89
CA LYS A 153 -12.36 -19.41 1.42
C LYS A 153 -11.32 -19.42 2.53
N LEU A 154 -11.80 -19.40 3.77
CA LEU A 154 -10.97 -19.49 4.96
C LEU A 154 -10.83 -20.92 5.46
N SER A 155 -11.41 -21.92 4.76
CA SER A 155 -11.30 -23.33 5.15
C SER A 155 -9.86 -23.83 5.22
N ALA A 156 -8.97 -23.30 4.36
CA ALA A 156 -7.54 -23.60 4.35
C ALA A 156 -6.77 -23.05 5.56
N LEU A 157 -7.38 -22.14 6.33
CA LEU A 157 -6.75 -21.52 7.50
C LEU A 157 -7.05 -22.29 8.78
N THR A 158 -6.04 -22.41 9.63
CA THR A 158 -6.20 -22.91 10.99
C THR A 158 -7.09 -21.98 11.83
N PRO A 159 -7.68 -22.47 12.94
CA PRO A 159 -8.48 -21.61 13.82
C PRO A 159 -7.73 -20.33 14.25
N ARG A 160 -6.44 -20.46 14.57
CA ARG A 160 -5.59 -19.34 14.98
C ARG A 160 -5.36 -18.31 13.87
N GLU A 161 -5.13 -18.78 12.65
CA GLU A 161 -5.00 -17.92 11.47
C GLU A 161 -6.31 -17.17 11.17
N LYS A 162 -7.47 -17.83 11.34
CA LYS A 162 -8.79 -17.20 11.20
C LYS A 162 -9.02 -16.08 12.22
N GLU A 163 -8.61 -16.27 13.48
CA GLU A 163 -8.67 -15.22 14.51
C GLU A 163 -7.82 -14.01 14.13
N ILE A 164 -6.58 -14.25 13.71
CA ILE A 164 -5.67 -13.21 13.25
C ILE A 164 -6.28 -12.44 12.07
N VAL A 165 -6.80 -13.16 11.06
CA VAL A 165 -7.44 -12.55 9.88
C VAL A 165 -8.62 -11.67 10.28
N ARG A 166 -9.48 -12.11 11.21
CA ARG A 166 -10.63 -11.30 11.70
C ARG A 166 -10.17 -9.98 12.31
N LEU A 167 -9.14 -10.02 13.16
CA LEU A 167 -8.58 -8.81 13.77
C LEU A 167 -7.94 -7.88 12.72
N ILE A 168 -7.24 -8.47 11.74
CA ILE A 168 -6.62 -7.72 10.64
C ILE A 168 -7.68 -7.02 9.77
N VAL A 169 -8.75 -7.71 9.42
CA VAL A 169 -9.88 -7.14 8.66
C VAL A 169 -10.58 -6.03 9.45
N GLY A 170 -10.63 -6.16 10.78
CA GLY A 170 -11.10 -5.10 11.69
C GLY A 170 -10.12 -3.92 11.85
N GLY A 171 -8.97 -3.91 11.14
CA GLY A 171 -8.01 -2.80 11.19
C GLY A 171 -6.92 -2.90 12.27
N ALA A 172 -6.91 -3.97 13.09
CA ALA A 172 -5.95 -4.11 14.19
C ALA A 172 -4.50 -4.21 13.69
N SER A 173 -3.57 -3.47 14.29
CA SER A 173 -2.13 -3.59 14.01
C SER A 173 -1.58 -4.93 14.52
N ASN A 174 -0.38 -5.35 14.05
CA ASN A 174 0.26 -6.56 14.56
C ASN A 174 0.48 -6.51 16.07
N LYS A 175 0.78 -5.32 16.62
CA LYS A 175 0.89 -5.10 18.07
C LYS A 175 -0.44 -5.30 18.78
N GLN A 176 -1.54 -4.80 18.23
CA GLN A 176 -2.88 -4.99 18.79
C GLN A 176 -3.33 -6.45 18.68
N VAL A 177 -3.04 -7.12 17.55
CA VAL A 177 -3.28 -8.56 17.37
C VAL A 177 -2.47 -9.36 18.39
N ALA A 178 -1.18 -9.03 18.55
CA ALA A 178 -0.29 -9.68 19.50
C ALA A 178 -0.84 -9.56 20.94
N SER A 179 -1.24 -8.36 21.34
CA SER A 179 -1.85 -8.10 22.65
C SER A 179 -3.19 -8.82 22.82
N ALA A 180 -4.07 -8.79 21.81
CA ALA A 180 -5.40 -9.42 21.88
C ALA A 180 -5.35 -10.95 21.95
N LEU A 181 -4.29 -11.55 21.41
CA LEU A 181 -4.13 -12.99 21.31
C LEU A 181 -3.04 -13.56 22.25
N ASP A 182 -2.44 -12.70 23.07
CA ASP A 182 -1.36 -13.02 24.02
C ASP A 182 -0.18 -13.75 23.36
N ILE A 183 0.32 -13.20 22.25
CA ILE A 183 1.47 -13.70 21.50
C ILE A 183 2.41 -12.56 21.10
N SER A 184 3.63 -12.88 20.66
CA SER A 184 4.57 -11.87 20.19
C SER A 184 4.17 -11.29 18.81
N GLU A 185 4.55 -10.03 18.51
CA GLU A 185 4.38 -9.47 17.16
C GLU A 185 5.13 -10.29 16.09
N ARG A 186 6.26 -10.89 16.45
CA ARG A 186 7.01 -11.81 15.58
C ARG A 186 6.16 -13.03 15.22
N THR A 187 5.44 -13.59 16.19
CA THR A 187 4.53 -14.71 15.97
C THR A 187 3.37 -14.31 15.05
N VAL A 188 2.79 -13.11 15.26
CA VAL A 188 1.74 -12.57 14.36
C VAL A 188 2.26 -12.44 12.92
N LYS A 189 3.48 -11.90 12.73
CA LYS A 189 4.10 -11.80 11.40
C LYS A 189 4.27 -13.16 10.74
N GLY A 190 4.70 -14.18 11.51
CA GLY A 190 4.82 -15.56 11.03
C GLY A 190 3.49 -16.15 10.56
N HIS A 191 2.43 -15.99 11.37
CA HIS A 191 1.09 -16.42 10.97
C HIS A 191 0.58 -15.70 9.74
N LEU A 192 0.80 -14.38 9.62
CA LEU A 192 0.39 -13.61 8.44
C LEU A 192 1.11 -14.07 7.17
N SER A 193 2.40 -14.39 7.24
CA SER A 193 3.14 -14.94 6.11
C SER A 193 2.52 -16.26 5.63
N ASN A 194 2.17 -17.14 6.56
CA ASN A 194 1.48 -18.40 6.24
C ASN A 194 0.09 -18.18 5.65
N VAL A 195 -0.67 -17.22 6.20
CA VAL A 195 -1.98 -16.83 5.66
C VAL A 195 -1.86 -16.31 4.24
N PHE A 196 -0.91 -15.40 3.97
CA PHE A 196 -0.68 -14.87 2.63
C PHE A 196 -0.36 -15.98 1.64
N GLN A 197 0.50 -16.91 2.01
CA GLN A 197 0.85 -18.06 1.18
C GLN A 197 -0.36 -18.97 0.92
N LYS A 198 -1.13 -19.31 1.96
CA LYS A 198 -2.30 -20.22 1.85
C LYS A 198 -3.43 -19.61 1.01
N LEU A 199 -3.62 -18.30 1.08
CA LEU A 199 -4.68 -17.59 0.36
C LEU A 199 -4.23 -17.03 -1.00
N GLY A 200 -2.93 -17.13 -1.34
CA GLY A 200 -2.38 -16.62 -2.59
C GLY A 200 -2.42 -15.09 -2.69
N VAL A 201 -2.34 -14.40 -1.55
CA VAL A 201 -2.32 -12.93 -1.50
C VAL A 201 -0.94 -12.41 -1.13
N SER A 202 -0.54 -11.27 -1.69
CA SER A 202 0.83 -10.74 -1.54
C SER A 202 1.00 -9.77 -0.37
N ASP A 203 -0.08 -9.19 0.12
CA ASP A 203 -0.02 -8.12 1.13
C ASP A 203 -1.31 -8.04 1.96
N ARG A 204 -1.25 -7.20 3.00
CA ARG A 204 -2.35 -7.00 3.93
C ARG A 204 -3.61 -6.44 3.26
N LEU A 205 -3.46 -5.49 2.33
CA LEU A 205 -4.61 -4.90 1.64
C LEU A 205 -5.31 -5.96 0.80
N ARG A 206 -4.55 -6.76 0.04
CA ARG A 206 -5.10 -7.88 -0.74
C ARG A 206 -5.76 -8.95 0.13
N LEU A 207 -5.23 -9.23 1.33
CA LEU A 207 -5.88 -10.11 2.29
C LEU A 207 -7.25 -9.56 2.69
N VAL A 208 -7.31 -8.28 3.06
CA VAL A 208 -8.57 -7.64 3.46
C VAL A 208 -9.58 -7.68 2.32
N LEU A 209 -9.18 -7.30 1.09
CA LEU A 209 -10.02 -7.38 -0.10
C LEU A 209 -10.49 -8.81 -0.39
N TYR A 210 -9.60 -9.78 -0.32
CA TYR A 210 -9.91 -11.19 -0.53
C TYR A 210 -11.01 -11.69 0.41
N VAL A 211 -10.93 -11.31 1.69
CA VAL A 211 -11.91 -11.73 2.70
C VAL A 211 -13.24 -11.00 2.53
N THR A 212 -13.22 -9.72 2.08
CA THR A 212 -14.44 -8.91 1.95
C THR A 212 -15.19 -9.13 0.64
N ASP A 213 -14.48 -9.23 -0.49
CA ASP A 213 -15.11 -9.32 -1.82
C ASP A 213 -15.36 -10.74 -2.30
N GLY A 214 -14.81 -11.73 -1.64
CA GLY A 214 -14.97 -13.11 -2.03
C GLY A 214 -14.40 -13.49 -3.42
N LYS A 215 -13.66 -12.62 -4.12
CA LYS A 215 -13.02 -12.92 -5.42
C LYS A 215 -11.53 -13.21 -5.24
N PRO A 216 -10.99 -14.25 -5.90
CA PRO A 216 -9.53 -14.46 -5.93
C PRO A 216 -8.88 -13.26 -6.62
N ALA A 217 -7.80 -12.73 -6.03
CA ALA A 217 -6.95 -11.78 -6.72
C ALA A 217 -6.42 -12.50 -7.98
N ALA A 218 -6.79 -12.00 -9.15
CA ALA A 218 -6.28 -12.51 -10.41
C ALA A 218 -4.75 -12.50 -10.35
N MET A 219 -4.14 -13.67 -10.51
CA MET A 219 -2.71 -13.83 -10.67
C MET A 219 -2.27 -13.05 -11.91
N ALA A 220 -1.79 -11.82 -11.73
CA ALA A 220 -1.09 -11.10 -12.79
C ALA A 220 0.36 -11.61 -12.82
N GLY A 221 0.65 -12.50 -13.78
CA GLY A 221 1.99 -12.68 -14.30
C GLY A 221 2.84 -13.79 -13.72
N ALA A 222 2.45 -15.06 -13.92
CA ALA A 222 3.46 -16.06 -14.23
C ALA A 222 3.65 -16.08 -15.76
N ARG A 223 4.64 -15.39 -16.27
CA ARG A 223 5.23 -15.72 -17.57
C ARG A 223 6.64 -16.25 -17.32
N LYS A 224 6.85 -17.44 -17.90
CA LYS A 224 8.13 -18.15 -18.04
C LYS A 224 9.26 -17.22 -18.51
#